data_2f975647bc5f3615bddc1a87fe2eb381
#
_entry.id   2f975647bc5f3615bddc1a87fe2eb381
#
_cell.length_a   1.000
_cell.length_b   1.000
_cell.length_c   1.000
_cell.angle_alpha   90.00
_cell.angle_beta   90.00
_cell.angle_gamma   90.00
#
_symmetry.space_group_name_H-M   'P 1'
#
loop_
_entity.id
_entity.type
_entity.pdbx_description
1 polymer ?
#
loop_
_entity_poly.entity_id
_entity_poly.type
_entity_poly.pdbx_seq_one_letter_code
_entity_poly.pdbx_strand_id
1 'polypeptide(L)'
;MRTEKVNFYSEGIKLAGVLYLPDTDQGKPYPGIVQGPGFLGLKDAKHYIMMFEKLCAAGYACLCFDYRGWGDSEGEQRGWVMPKWQAGDIRSAL
;
A
#
# COMPACT_ATOMS: atom_id res chain seq x y z
N MET A 1 -1.84 16.51 1.33
CA MET A 1 -1.38 15.12 1.53
C MET A 1 -0.03 14.93 0.85
N ARG A 2 0.96 14.46 1.59
CA ARG A 2 2.28 14.15 1.04
C ARG A 2 2.28 12.68 0.60
N THR A 3 2.99 12.37 -0.48
CA THR A 3 3.12 11.00 -0.97
C THR A 3 4.57 10.64 -1.15
N GLU A 4 4.92 9.41 -0.81
CA GLU A 4 6.26 8.86 -1.03
C GLU A 4 6.16 7.50 -1.68
N LYS A 5 6.91 7.28 -2.75
CA LYS A 5 7.04 5.94 -3.33
C LYS A 5 7.97 5.13 -2.43
N VAL A 6 7.52 3.95 -2.05
CA VAL A 6 8.28 3.06 -1.18
C VAL A 6 8.35 1.66 -1.78
N ASN A 7 9.38 0.94 -1.39
CA ASN A 7 9.51 -0.48 -1.71
C ASN A 7 9.75 -1.23 -0.42
N PHE A 8 9.20 -2.42 -0.33
CA PHE A 8 9.47 -3.32 0.80
C PHE A 8 9.46 -4.75 0.30
N TYR A 9 9.96 -5.66 1.11
CA TYR A 9 10.10 -7.06 0.70
C TYR A 9 9.11 -7.93 1.46
N SER A 10 8.46 -8.82 0.71
CA SER A 10 7.57 -9.85 1.24
C SER A 10 8.09 -11.19 0.76
N GLU A 11 8.58 -12.00 1.69
CA GLU A 11 9.14 -13.31 1.39
C GLU A 11 10.19 -13.26 0.24
N GLY A 12 11.06 -12.26 0.29
CA GLY A 12 12.11 -12.05 -0.70
C GLY A 12 11.67 -11.38 -2.01
N ILE A 13 10.39 -11.07 -2.16
CA ILE A 13 9.86 -10.42 -3.36
C ILE A 13 9.68 -8.93 -3.09
N LYS A 14 10.21 -8.10 -3.98
CA LYS A 14 10.13 -6.65 -3.85
C LYS A 14 8.75 -6.16 -4.28
N LEU A 15 8.08 -5.47 -3.37
CA LEU A 15 6.76 -4.89 -3.62
C LEU A 15 6.87 -3.38 -3.74
N ALA A 16 6.05 -2.81 -4.63
CA ALA A 16 5.97 -1.38 -4.83
C ALA A 16 4.75 -0.82 -4.10
N GLY A 17 4.95 0.25 -3.33
CA GLY A 17 3.89 0.89 -2.59
C GLY A 17 3.97 2.40 -2.65
N VAL A 18 2.93 3.04 -2.14
CA VAL A 18 2.89 4.48 -1.94
C VAL A 18 2.46 4.74 -0.51
N LEU A 19 3.26 5.55 0.18
CA LEU A 19 2.96 6.00 1.53
C LEU A 19 2.30 7.39 1.43
N TYR A 20 1.12 7.51 2.01
CA TYR A 20 0.36 8.75 2.07
C TYR A 20 0.42 9.31 3.48
N LEU A 21 0.84 10.55 3.61
CA LEU A 21 1.07 11.20 4.90
C LEU A 21 0.27 12.50 4.99
N PRO A 22 -0.15 12.90 6.22
CA PRO A 22 -0.73 14.22 6.43
C PRO A 22 0.26 15.34 6.03
N ASP A 23 -0.27 16.48 5.61
CA ASP A 23 0.56 17.61 5.21
C ASP A 23 1.32 18.24 6.37
N THR A 24 0.76 18.18 7.57
CA THR A 24 1.36 18.77 8.76
C THR A 24 2.04 17.70 9.59
N ASP A 25 3.32 17.93 9.86
CA ASP A 25 4.06 17.13 10.83
C ASP A 25 3.81 17.73 12.21
N GLN A 26 3.13 17.00 13.06
CA GLN A 26 2.81 17.44 14.42
C GLN A 26 3.83 16.93 15.45
N GLY A 27 4.94 16.36 15.00
CA GLY A 27 5.96 15.83 15.88
C GLY A 27 5.53 14.57 16.65
N LYS A 28 4.44 13.95 16.25
CA LYS A 28 3.89 12.73 16.84
C LYS A 28 3.83 11.62 15.82
N PRO A 29 4.01 10.35 16.21
CA PRO A 29 3.75 9.24 15.32
C PRO A 29 2.29 9.25 14.86
N TYR A 30 2.06 8.97 13.59
CA TYR A 30 0.71 8.82 13.07
C TYR A 30 0.25 7.37 13.20
N PRO A 31 -1.02 7.13 13.57
CA PRO A 31 -1.57 5.79 13.42
C PRO A 31 -1.49 5.37 11.96
N GLY A 32 -1.09 4.14 11.71
CA GLY A 32 -0.89 3.63 10.36
C GLY A 32 -2.04 2.74 9.90
N ILE A 33 -2.39 2.86 8.63
CA ILE A 33 -3.37 2.01 7.97
C ILE A 33 -2.71 1.40 6.75
N VAL A 34 -2.80 0.07 6.61
CA VAL A 34 -2.35 -0.64 5.42
C VAL A 34 -3.58 -1.04 4.61
N GLN A 35 -3.57 -0.68 3.33
CA GLN A 35 -4.65 -1.02 2.41
C GLN A 35 -4.12 -1.96 1.33
N GLY A 36 -4.62 -3.18 1.32
CA GLY A 36 -4.41 -4.09 0.20
C GLY A 36 -5.43 -3.80 -0.87
N PRO A 37 -5.04 -3.80 -2.17
CA PRO A 37 -6.00 -3.62 -3.26
C PRO A 37 -7.06 -4.72 -3.26
N GLY A 38 -8.25 -4.39 -3.76
CA GLY A 38 -9.31 -5.38 -3.94
C GLY A 38 -8.99 -6.35 -5.08
N PHE A 39 -9.96 -7.22 -5.39
CA PHE A 39 -9.81 -8.21 -6.45
C PHE A 39 -9.47 -7.53 -7.77
N LEU A 40 -8.36 -7.92 -8.38
CA LEU A 40 -7.80 -7.33 -9.61
C LEU A 40 -7.48 -5.84 -9.50
N GLY A 41 -7.42 -5.29 -8.28
CA GLY A 41 -7.10 -3.88 -8.06
C GLY A 41 -5.61 -3.61 -7.99
N LEU A 42 -5.26 -2.34 -8.21
CA LEU A 42 -3.90 -1.84 -8.13
C LEU A 42 -3.86 -0.66 -7.15
N LYS A 43 -2.66 -0.36 -6.63
CA LYS A 43 -2.46 0.72 -5.65
C LYS A 43 -2.85 2.11 -6.15
N ASP A 44 -2.87 2.30 -7.48
CA ASP A 44 -3.14 3.61 -8.10
C ASP A 44 -4.61 3.87 -8.37
N ALA A 45 -5.52 3.01 -7.92
CA ALA A 45 -6.94 3.19 -8.16
C ALA A 45 -7.44 4.48 -7.50
N LYS A 46 -8.20 5.29 -8.24
CA LYS A 46 -8.65 6.61 -7.78
C LYS A 46 -9.47 6.55 -6.49
N HIS A 47 -10.28 5.53 -6.32
CA HIS A 47 -11.11 5.43 -5.12
C HIS A 47 -10.27 5.22 -3.86
N TYR A 48 -9.12 4.58 -3.95
CA TYR A 48 -8.19 4.48 -2.81
C TYR A 48 -7.59 5.84 -2.50
N ILE A 49 -7.17 6.58 -3.51
CA ILE A 49 -6.57 7.91 -3.32
C ILE A 49 -7.58 8.85 -2.65
N MET A 50 -8.83 8.84 -3.10
CA MET A 50 -9.89 9.66 -2.49
C MET A 50 -10.12 9.31 -1.02
N MET A 51 -10.08 8.03 -0.69
CA MET A 51 -10.20 7.58 0.70
C MET A 51 -9.01 8.04 1.53
N PHE A 52 -7.79 7.94 0.99
CA PHE A 52 -6.58 8.34 1.72
C PHE A 52 -6.52 9.82 1.97
N GLU A 53 -7.04 10.66 1.07
CA GLU A 53 -7.13 12.10 1.30
C GLU A 53 -7.90 12.39 2.59
N LYS A 54 -9.02 11.71 2.79
CA LYS A 54 -9.86 11.88 3.98
C LYS A 54 -9.17 11.33 5.23
N LEU A 55 -8.51 10.18 5.12
CA LEU A 55 -7.82 9.56 6.25
C LEU A 55 -6.60 10.38 6.68
N CYS A 56 -5.83 10.89 5.73
CA CYS A 56 -4.69 11.73 6.04
C CYS A 56 -5.14 13.06 6.69
N ALA A 57 -6.24 13.63 6.23
CA ALA A 57 -6.82 14.83 6.85
C ALA A 57 -7.23 14.56 8.30
N ALA A 58 -7.58 13.34 8.64
CA ALA A 58 -7.92 12.92 10.00
C ALA A 58 -6.69 12.52 10.85
N GLY A 59 -5.48 12.57 10.28
CA GLY A 59 -4.25 12.31 11.02
C GLY A 59 -3.67 10.90 10.88
N TYR A 60 -4.13 10.12 9.91
CA TYR A 60 -3.61 8.77 9.67
C TYR A 60 -2.55 8.76 8.58
N ALA A 61 -1.56 7.89 8.73
CA ALA A 61 -0.64 7.54 7.65
C ALA A 61 -1.18 6.28 6.96
N CYS A 62 -1.18 6.26 5.62
CA CYS A 62 -1.76 5.16 4.86
C CYS A 62 -0.72 4.58 3.91
N LEU A 63 -0.61 3.27 3.85
CA LEU A 63 0.24 2.56 2.90
C LEU A 63 -0.65 1.72 2.00
N CYS A 64 -0.54 1.92 0.70
CA CYS A 64 -1.16 1.08 -0.31
C CYS A 64 -0.05 0.53 -1.21
N PHE A 65 -0.19 -0.71 -1.66
CA PHE A 65 0.85 -1.38 -2.44
C PHE A 65 0.21 -2.28 -3.50
N ASP A 66 1.03 -2.69 -4.47
CA ASP A 66 0.63 -3.73 -5.42
C ASP A 66 1.06 -5.09 -4.88
N TYR A 67 0.15 -6.06 -4.90
CA TYR A 67 0.48 -7.43 -4.52
C TYR A 67 1.56 -8.01 -5.45
N ARG A 68 2.30 -9.02 -4.96
CA ARG A 68 3.27 -9.70 -5.81
C ARG A 68 2.61 -10.20 -7.10
N GLY A 69 3.31 -10.00 -8.21
CA GLY A 69 2.79 -10.37 -9.53
C GLY A 69 1.79 -9.39 -10.12
N TRP A 70 1.57 -8.23 -9.48
CA TRP A 70 0.65 -7.20 -9.95
C TRP A 70 1.34 -5.84 -10.05
N GLY A 71 0.87 -5.02 -10.99
CA GLY A 71 1.34 -3.65 -11.13
C GLY A 71 2.85 -3.52 -11.21
N ASP A 72 3.41 -2.67 -10.36
CA ASP A 72 4.84 -2.38 -10.31
C ASP A 72 5.61 -3.29 -9.36
N SER A 73 4.93 -4.18 -8.64
CA SER A 73 5.58 -5.16 -7.77
C SER A 73 6.19 -6.29 -8.57
N GLU A 74 7.26 -6.90 -8.02
CA GLU A 74 7.89 -8.06 -8.64
C GLU A 74 7.07 -9.32 -8.41
N GLY A 75 7.44 -10.39 -9.08
CA GLY A 75 6.80 -11.70 -8.99
C GLY A 75 6.75 -12.36 -10.36
N GLU A 76 7.14 -13.63 -10.44
CA GLU A 76 7.22 -14.36 -11.71
C GLU A 76 5.83 -14.67 -12.28
N GLN A 77 4.90 -15.07 -11.41
CA GLN A 77 3.52 -15.36 -11.82
C GLN A 77 2.73 -14.04 -11.87
N ARG A 78 2.60 -13.49 -13.07
CA ARG A 78 1.90 -12.21 -13.27
C ARG A 78 0.40 -12.42 -13.35
N GLY A 79 -0.35 -11.57 -12.61
CA GLY A 79 -1.80 -11.56 -12.69
C GLY A 79 -2.50 -12.74 -12.01
N TRP A 80 -1.82 -13.47 -11.14
CA TRP A 80 -2.41 -14.58 -10.41
C TRP A 80 -3.04 -14.09 -9.10
N VAL A 81 -4.24 -14.56 -8.81
CA VAL A 81 -4.90 -14.29 -7.55
C VAL A 81 -4.64 -15.49 -6.62
N MET A 82 -3.72 -15.30 -5.69
CA MET A 82 -3.31 -16.32 -4.73
C MET A 82 -3.52 -15.78 -3.32
N PRO A 83 -4.64 -16.09 -2.65
CA PRO A 83 -4.98 -15.48 -1.36
C PRO A 83 -3.90 -15.62 -0.29
N LYS A 84 -3.19 -16.73 -0.24
CA LYS A 84 -2.09 -16.91 0.71
C LYS A 84 -0.95 -15.93 0.48
N TRP A 85 -0.61 -15.68 -0.79
CA TRP A 85 0.45 -14.72 -1.12
C TRP A 85 0.02 -13.31 -0.77
N GLN A 86 -1.24 -12.97 -1.07
CA GLN A 86 -1.78 -11.64 -0.79
C GLN A 86 -1.86 -11.38 0.71
N ALA A 87 -2.28 -12.37 1.49
CA ALA A 87 -2.27 -12.27 2.95
C ALA A 87 -0.84 -12.08 3.50
N GLY A 88 0.13 -12.80 2.94
CA GLY A 88 1.54 -12.65 3.30
C GLY A 88 2.08 -11.27 2.98
N ASP A 89 1.68 -10.72 1.82
CA ASP A 89 2.11 -9.38 1.40
C ASP A 89 1.55 -8.30 2.34
N ILE A 90 0.28 -8.42 2.76
CA ILE A 90 -0.30 -7.50 3.76
C ILE A 90 0.45 -7.60 5.08
N ARG A 91 0.76 -8.81 5.53
CA ARG A 91 1.53 -9.00 6.76
C ARG A 91 2.90 -8.33 6.68
N SER A 92 3.58 -8.46 5.55
CA SER A 92 4.90 -7.84 5.35
C SER A 92 4.83 -6.33 5.32
N ALA A 93 3.70 -5.76 4.89
CA ALA A 93 3.48 -4.31 4.85
C ALA A 93 3.26 -3.70 6.24
N LEU A 94 2.81 -4.50 7.18
CA LEU A 94 2.62 -4.04 8.55
C LEU A 94 3.97 -3.84 9.25
#